data_f79ef8875f93fcc45a042bd4f2ced727
#
_entry.id   f79ef8875f93fcc45a042bd4f2ced727
#
_cell.length_a   1.000
_cell.length_b   1.000
_cell.length_c   1.000
_cell.angle_alpha   90.00
_cell.angle_beta   90.00
_cell.angle_gamma   90.00
#
_symmetry.space_group_name_H-M   'P 1'
#
loop_
_entity.id
_entity.type
_entity.pdbx_description
1 polymer ?
#
loop_
_entity_poly.entity_id
_entity_poly.type
_entity_poly.pdbx_seq_one_letter_code
_entity_poly.pdbx_strand_id
1 'polypeptide(L)'
;MNNKSYRKGVGIIIVNSDLQFFLGKRIGADAWQFPQGGIDEGETPEEALYRELYEETGLERDKIEILDKSKKWLVYHIPHVFQRSKKRYDGAMQKWFLLKITGSDSDVNLNATGHAEFDAWKWGDKKTAIKSVIKFKRKVYESILDEFSETLERLEYN
;
A
#
# COMPACT_ATOMS: atom_id res chain seq x y z
N MET A 1 -17.16 17.43 21.01
CA MET A 1 -17.14 16.49 19.86
C MET A 1 -15.79 16.50 19.19
N ASN A 2 -15.16 15.33 19.18
CA ASN A 2 -13.87 15.20 18.49
C ASN A 2 -14.08 15.02 17.00
N ASN A 3 -14.06 16.12 16.27
CA ASN A 3 -14.06 16.07 14.81
C ASN A 3 -12.65 15.79 14.31
N LYS A 4 -12.28 14.51 14.37
CA LYS A 4 -10.99 14.08 13.84
C LYS A 4 -11.03 14.12 12.31
N SER A 5 -9.97 14.65 11.73
CA SER A 5 -9.81 14.74 10.29
C SER A 5 -8.96 13.58 9.78
N TYR A 6 -9.54 12.76 8.91
CA TYR A 6 -8.81 11.63 8.31
C TYR A 6 -8.70 11.81 6.81
N ARG A 7 -7.50 11.59 6.29
CA ARG A 7 -7.28 11.58 4.85
C ARG A 7 -7.68 10.21 4.30
N LYS A 8 -8.58 10.21 3.33
CA LYS A 8 -9.00 8.97 2.67
C LYS A 8 -7.96 8.53 1.66
N GLY A 9 -7.65 7.25 1.66
CA GLY A 9 -6.66 6.70 0.76
C GLY A 9 -6.86 5.22 0.49
N VAL A 10 -5.93 4.67 -0.29
CA VAL A 10 -5.85 3.25 -0.61
C VAL A 10 -4.50 2.72 -0.16
N GLY A 11 -4.49 1.48 0.30
CA GLY A 11 -3.28 0.72 0.55
C GLY A 11 -3.23 -0.44 -0.43
N ILE A 12 -2.03 -0.79 -0.87
CA ILE A 12 -1.84 -1.75 -1.95
C ILE A 12 -0.86 -2.83 -1.52
N ILE A 13 -1.33 -4.06 -1.41
CA ILE A 13 -0.49 -5.21 -1.13
C ILE A 13 -0.34 -6.01 -2.41
N ILE A 14 0.89 -6.11 -2.92
CA ILE A 14 1.19 -6.86 -4.15
C ILE A 14 1.96 -8.11 -3.75
N VAL A 15 1.47 -9.26 -4.18
CA VAL A 15 2.10 -10.55 -3.87
C VAL A 15 2.55 -11.22 -5.17
N ASN A 16 3.70 -11.91 -5.11
CA ASN A 16 4.19 -12.73 -6.22
C ASN A 16 3.81 -14.20 -6.02
N SER A 17 4.24 -15.07 -6.93
CA SER A 17 3.93 -16.49 -6.87
C SER A 17 4.62 -17.23 -5.71
N ASP A 18 5.66 -16.63 -5.13
CA ASP A 18 6.34 -17.17 -3.95
C ASP A 18 5.75 -16.62 -2.65
N LEU A 19 4.59 -15.93 -2.73
CA LEU A 19 3.89 -15.30 -1.60
C LEU A 19 4.75 -14.28 -0.86
N GLN A 20 5.60 -13.58 -1.60
CA GLN A 20 6.37 -12.45 -1.09
C GLN A 20 5.67 -11.16 -1.47
N PHE A 21 5.84 -10.14 -0.64
CA PHE A 21 5.18 -8.84 -0.79
C PHE A 21 6.11 -7.78 -1.37
N PHE A 22 5.58 -6.96 -2.26
CA PHE A 22 6.28 -5.78 -2.77
C PHE A 22 6.46 -4.78 -1.65
N LEU A 23 7.70 -4.38 -1.40
CA LEU A 23 8.02 -3.34 -0.43
C LEU A 23 8.85 -2.26 -1.12
N GLY A 24 8.40 -1.02 -1.02
CA GLY A 24 9.12 0.14 -1.54
C GLY A 24 9.82 0.89 -0.43
N LYS A 25 11.03 1.36 -0.70
CA LYS A 25 11.79 2.18 0.25
C LYS A 25 11.53 3.64 -0.08
N ARG A 26 10.99 4.38 0.86
CA ARG A 26 10.71 5.81 0.68
C ARG A 26 12.01 6.61 0.54
N ILE A 27 11.99 7.55 -0.40
CA ILE A 27 13.11 8.47 -0.60
C ILE A 27 13.33 9.27 0.70
N GLY A 28 14.57 9.29 1.18
CA GLY A 28 14.95 10.03 2.37
C GLY A 28 14.58 9.37 3.70
N ALA A 29 14.14 8.13 3.68
CA ALA A 29 13.77 7.39 4.89
C ALA A 29 14.36 5.98 4.86
N ASP A 30 14.63 5.41 6.03
CA ASP A 30 15.10 4.03 6.15
C ASP A 30 13.91 3.14 6.54
N ALA A 31 12.84 3.26 5.78
CA ALA A 31 11.61 2.51 6.01
C ALA A 31 11.11 1.92 4.70
N TRP A 32 10.65 0.68 4.77
CA TRP A 32 10.07 -0.06 3.65
C TRP A 32 8.59 -0.23 3.89
N GLN A 33 7.79 -0.03 2.87
CA GLN A 33 6.34 -0.04 3.02
C GLN A 33 5.61 -0.58 1.80
N PHE A 34 4.35 -0.96 2.01
CA PHE A 34 3.43 -1.21 0.91
C PHE A 34 3.12 0.11 0.20
N PRO A 35 2.92 0.09 -1.13
CA PRO A 35 2.43 1.27 -1.84
C PRO A 35 1.11 1.76 -1.25
N GLN A 36 0.93 3.05 -1.24
CA GLN A 36 -0.30 3.69 -0.76
C GLN A 36 -0.43 5.09 -1.33
N GLY A 37 -1.62 5.63 -1.33
CA GLY A 37 -1.84 7.00 -1.76
C GLY A 37 -3.23 7.50 -1.45
N GLY A 38 -3.46 8.79 -1.67
CA GLY A 38 -4.73 9.42 -1.40
C GLY A 38 -5.77 9.14 -2.47
N ILE A 39 -7.04 9.22 -2.09
CA ILE A 39 -8.16 9.18 -3.02
C ILE A 39 -8.50 10.63 -3.35
N ASP A 40 -8.50 10.97 -4.64
CA ASP A 40 -8.85 12.31 -5.08
C ASP A 40 -10.37 12.51 -5.07
N GLU A 41 -10.79 13.77 -5.00
CA GLU A 41 -12.20 14.11 -5.01
C GLU A 41 -12.88 13.57 -6.27
N GLY A 42 -14.01 12.88 -6.08
CA GLY A 42 -14.76 12.26 -7.19
C GLY A 42 -14.21 10.93 -7.66
N GLU A 43 -13.12 10.46 -7.09
CA GLU A 43 -12.47 9.20 -7.45
C GLU A 43 -12.99 8.06 -6.57
N THR A 44 -13.25 6.89 -7.16
CA THR A 44 -13.57 5.69 -6.38
C THR A 44 -12.27 5.12 -5.80
N PRO A 45 -12.36 4.27 -4.75
CA PRO A 45 -11.15 3.57 -4.26
C PRO A 45 -10.44 2.76 -5.34
N GLU A 46 -11.17 2.09 -6.24
CA GLU A 46 -10.58 1.30 -7.33
C GLU A 46 -9.85 2.19 -8.35
N GLU A 47 -10.42 3.35 -8.67
CA GLU A 47 -9.75 4.31 -9.55
C GLU A 47 -8.46 4.83 -8.92
N ALA A 48 -8.51 5.15 -7.62
CA ALA A 48 -7.33 5.57 -6.87
C ALA A 48 -6.28 4.45 -6.82
N LEU A 49 -6.72 3.20 -6.64
CA LEU A 49 -5.83 2.04 -6.65
C LEU A 49 -5.00 1.98 -7.91
N TYR A 50 -5.62 2.04 -9.08
CA TYR A 50 -4.89 1.91 -10.35
C TYR A 50 -3.97 3.10 -10.60
N ARG A 51 -4.42 4.29 -10.25
CA ARG A 51 -3.60 5.51 -10.40
C ARG A 51 -2.36 5.45 -9.50
N GLU A 52 -2.55 5.18 -8.21
CA GLU A 52 -1.45 5.10 -7.25
C GLU A 52 -0.51 3.93 -7.54
N LEU A 53 -1.05 2.80 -7.99
CA LEU A 53 -0.25 1.64 -8.39
C LEU A 53 0.74 2.04 -9.48
N TYR A 54 0.25 2.70 -10.51
CA TYR A 54 1.09 3.17 -11.61
C TYR A 54 2.10 4.22 -11.15
N GLU A 55 1.64 5.20 -10.38
CA GLU A 55 2.51 6.28 -9.90
C GLU A 55 3.67 5.74 -9.04
N GLU A 56 3.41 4.77 -8.19
CA GLU A 56 4.42 4.29 -7.24
C GLU A 56 5.25 3.12 -7.76
N THR A 57 4.69 2.27 -8.62
CA THR A 57 5.36 1.03 -9.05
C THR A 57 5.56 0.93 -10.57
N GLY A 58 4.89 1.76 -11.34
CA GLY A 58 4.91 1.66 -12.81
C GLY A 58 4.04 0.53 -13.36
N LEU A 59 3.39 -0.25 -12.50
CA LEU A 59 2.57 -1.37 -12.96
C LEU A 59 1.23 -0.89 -13.50
N GLU A 60 0.88 -1.36 -14.69
CA GLU A 60 -0.42 -1.10 -15.31
C GLU A 60 -1.41 -2.20 -14.97
N ARG A 61 -2.68 -1.96 -15.25
CA ARG A 61 -3.79 -2.88 -14.91
C ARG A 61 -3.57 -4.30 -15.41
N ASP A 62 -3.02 -4.46 -16.62
CA ASP A 62 -2.81 -5.76 -17.25
C ASP A 62 -1.66 -6.56 -16.62
N LYS A 63 -0.94 -5.96 -15.69
CA LYS A 63 0.18 -6.61 -14.99
C LYS A 63 -0.19 -7.10 -13.59
N ILE A 64 -1.45 -6.92 -13.18
CA ILE A 64 -1.91 -7.35 -11.86
C ILE A 64 -3.32 -7.94 -11.93
N GLU A 65 -3.66 -8.71 -10.93
CA GLU A 65 -5.00 -9.23 -10.71
C GLU A 65 -5.42 -8.88 -9.28
N ILE A 66 -6.61 -8.29 -9.12
CA ILE A 66 -7.14 -8.01 -7.78
C ILE A 66 -7.68 -9.30 -7.20
N LEU A 67 -7.16 -9.72 -6.06
CA LEU A 67 -7.57 -10.94 -5.38
C LEU A 67 -8.58 -10.69 -4.27
N ASP A 68 -8.46 -9.54 -3.59
CA ASP A 68 -9.29 -9.23 -2.43
C ASP A 68 -9.26 -7.74 -2.15
N LYS A 69 -10.24 -7.27 -1.37
CA LYS A 69 -10.25 -5.89 -0.87
C LYS A 69 -10.77 -5.88 0.57
N SER A 70 -10.34 -4.91 1.35
CA SER A 70 -10.77 -4.81 2.74
C SER A 70 -12.27 -4.52 2.83
N LYS A 71 -12.92 -5.13 3.81
CA LYS A 71 -14.36 -4.94 4.07
C LYS A 71 -14.63 -3.58 4.66
N LYS A 72 -13.70 -3.09 5.49
CA LYS A 72 -13.82 -1.83 6.21
C LYS A 72 -12.68 -0.89 5.86
N TRP A 73 -12.86 0.37 6.21
CA TRP A 73 -11.78 1.36 6.20
C TRP A 73 -10.89 1.08 7.40
N LEU A 74 -9.59 0.95 7.17
CA LEU A 74 -8.62 0.80 8.25
C LEU A 74 -8.03 2.18 8.57
N VAL A 75 -7.90 2.46 9.85
CA VAL A 75 -7.50 3.79 10.34
C VAL A 75 -6.18 3.70 11.08
N TYR A 76 -5.29 4.67 10.84
CA TYR A 76 -4.14 4.88 11.69
C TYR A 76 -3.96 6.38 11.97
N HIS A 77 -3.39 6.68 13.13
CA HIS A 77 -3.09 8.06 13.51
C HIS A 77 -1.72 8.44 13.01
N ILE A 78 -1.59 9.68 12.52
CA ILE A 78 -0.33 10.20 12.04
C ILE A 78 0.19 11.23 13.06
N PRO A 79 1.34 10.96 13.71
CA PRO A 79 1.94 11.96 14.60
C PRO A 79 2.25 13.24 13.81
N HIS A 80 1.94 14.40 14.37
CA HIS A 80 2.07 15.68 13.69
C HIS A 80 3.48 15.93 13.16
N VAL A 81 4.50 15.43 13.84
CA VAL A 81 5.92 15.55 13.44
C VAL A 81 6.20 14.94 12.06
N PHE A 82 5.40 13.98 11.61
CA PHE A 82 5.58 13.32 10.31
C PHE A 82 4.74 13.91 9.18
N GLN A 83 3.95 14.96 9.45
CA GLN A 83 3.08 15.55 8.43
C GLN A 83 3.83 16.64 7.65
N ARG A 84 3.82 16.51 6.33
CA ARG A 84 4.55 17.39 5.42
C ARG A 84 3.67 18.47 4.78
N SER A 85 2.36 18.35 4.87
CA SER A 85 1.44 19.29 4.21
C SER A 85 0.97 20.38 5.17
N LYS A 86 0.59 21.54 4.63
CA LYS A 86 0.01 22.63 5.43
C LYS A 86 -1.31 22.20 6.07
N LYS A 87 -2.05 21.34 5.39
CA LYS A 87 -3.27 20.76 5.93
C LYS A 87 -2.90 19.53 6.73
N ARG A 88 -3.08 19.60 8.03
CA ARG A 88 -2.77 18.50 8.94
C ARG A 88 -4.00 17.62 9.13
N TYR A 89 -3.80 16.31 9.05
CA TYR A 89 -4.81 15.33 9.34
C TYR A 89 -4.46 14.62 10.66
N ASP A 90 -5.47 14.21 11.40
CA ASP A 90 -5.27 13.41 12.60
C ASP A 90 -4.78 11.99 12.24
N GLY A 91 -5.12 11.55 11.06
CA GLY A 91 -4.72 10.24 10.59
C GLY A 91 -5.14 9.98 9.16
N ALA A 92 -5.06 8.73 8.78
CA ALA A 92 -5.52 8.25 7.48
C ALA A 92 -6.54 7.14 7.67
N MET A 93 -7.49 7.06 6.74
CA MET A 93 -8.41 5.93 6.65
C MET A 93 -8.29 5.35 5.25
N GLN A 94 -8.09 4.04 5.18
CA GLN A 94 -7.71 3.40 3.93
C GLN A 94 -8.56 2.18 3.61
N LYS A 95 -8.89 2.04 2.32
CA LYS A 95 -9.33 0.79 1.74
C LYS A 95 -8.09 0.07 1.24
N TRP A 96 -7.97 -1.19 1.57
CA TRP A 96 -6.82 -2.00 1.18
C TRP A 96 -7.19 -3.01 0.11
N PHE A 97 -6.24 -3.24 -0.80
CA PHE A 97 -6.42 -4.18 -1.90
C PHE A 97 -5.26 -5.17 -1.91
N LEU A 98 -5.58 -6.43 -2.14
CA LEU A 98 -4.59 -7.49 -2.33
C LEU A 98 -4.51 -7.80 -3.82
N LEU A 99 -3.34 -7.62 -4.40
CA LEU A 99 -3.09 -7.84 -5.82
C LEU A 99 -2.05 -8.94 -6.01
N LYS A 100 -2.23 -9.73 -7.06
CA LYS A 100 -1.19 -10.65 -7.51
C LYS A 100 -0.52 -10.05 -8.75
N ILE A 101 0.80 -10.00 -8.77
CA ILE A 101 1.51 -9.58 -9.97
C ILE A 101 1.42 -10.70 -11.02
N THR A 102 0.98 -10.34 -12.24
CA THR A 102 0.89 -11.26 -13.37
C THR A 102 1.97 -10.95 -14.41
N GLY A 103 2.59 -9.77 -14.31
CA GLY A 103 3.76 -9.42 -15.08
C GLY A 103 5.03 -9.92 -14.44
N SER A 104 6.16 -9.35 -14.84
CA SER A 104 7.48 -9.70 -14.30
C SER A 104 8.06 -8.55 -13.50
N ASP A 105 9.14 -8.81 -12.77
CA ASP A 105 9.85 -7.78 -12.01
C ASP A 105 10.32 -6.63 -12.91
N SER A 106 10.63 -6.93 -14.17
CA SER A 106 11.06 -5.90 -15.12
C SER A 106 9.96 -4.91 -15.51
N ASP A 107 8.71 -5.21 -15.20
CA ASP A 107 7.59 -4.29 -15.41
C ASP A 107 7.54 -3.18 -14.36
N VAL A 108 8.24 -3.36 -13.23
CA VAL A 108 8.30 -2.35 -12.16
C VAL A 108 9.21 -1.19 -12.61
N ASN A 109 8.66 0.02 -12.51
CA ASN A 109 9.40 1.25 -12.81
C ASN A 109 9.02 2.30 -11.77
N LEU A 110 9.88 2.50 -10.79
CA LEU A 110 9.61 3.43 -9.69
C LEU A 110 9.53 4.89 -10.13
N ASN A 111 10.03 5.19 -11.31
CA ASN A 111 10.05 6.57 -11.84
C ASN A 111 9.18 6.73 -13.08
N ALA A 112 8.10 5.97 -13.20
CA ALA A 112 7.23 5.98 -14.38
C ALA A 112 6.64 7.35 -14.69
N THR A 113 6.35 8.16 -13.65
CA THR A 113 5.75 9.49 -13.81
C THR A 113 6.76 10.63 -13.67
N GLY A 114 8.02 10.33 -13.34
CA GLY A 114 9.03 11.34 -13.04
C GLY A 114 8.94 11.92 -11.62
N HIS A 115 8.03 11.41 -10.79
CA HIS A 115 7.81 11.86 -9.42
C HIS A 115 7.89 10.69 -8.45
N ALA A 116 9.06 10.03 -8.40
CA ALA A 116 9.24 8.81 -7.61
C ALA A 116 9.05 9.05 -6.12
N GLU A 117 8.27 8.19 -5.47
CA GLU A 117 8.11 8.15 -4.00
C GLU A 117 9.09 7.16 -3.38
N PHE A 118 9.49 6.14 -4.12
CA PHE A 118 10.44 5.12 -3.70
C PHE A 118 11.72 5.21 -4.52
N ASP A 119 12.87 4.96 -3.87
CA ASP A 119 14.15 4.87 -4.58
C ASP A 119 14.70 3.45 -4.67
N ALA A 120 14.01 2.49 -4.05
CA ALA A 120 14.34 1.07 -4.14
C ALA A 120 13.09 0.24 -3.86
N TRP A 121 13.10 -1.02 -4.29
CA TRP A 121 12.03 -1.96 -3.96
C TRP A 121 12.60 -3.36 -3.82
N LYS A 122 11.86 -4.22 -3.14
CA LYS A 122 12.23 -5.62 -2.95
C LYS A 122 10.99 -6.47 -2.67
N TRP A 123 11.13 -7.78 -2.82
CA TRP A 123 10.17 -8.73 -2.31
C TRP A 123 10.55 -9.08 -0.88
N GLY A 124 9.58 -9.09 0.02
CA GLY A 124 9.80 -9.45 1.41
C GLY A 124 8.67 -10.30 1.97
N ASP A 125 8.95 -11.02 3.06
CA ASP A 125 7.92 -11.82 3.72
C ASP A 125 7.05 -10.96 4.65
N LYS A 126 6.02 -11.57 5.23
CA LYS A 126 5.10 -10.90 6.15
C LYS A 126 5.82 -10.26 7.34
N LYS A 127 6.75 -10.99 7.93
CA LYS A 127 7.52 -10.51 9.08
C LYS A 127 8.35 -9.27 8.73
N THR A 128 9.00 -9.31 7.58
CA THR A 128 9.79 -8.18 7.06
C THR A 128 8.89 -6.96 6.81
N ALA A 129 7.72 -7.16 6.20
CA ALA A 129 6.78 -6.08 5.92
C ALA A 129 6.36 -5.36 7.20
N ILE A 130 5.99 -6.11 8.24
CA ILE A 130 5.53 -5.53 9.51
C ILE A 130 6.68 -4.85 10.25
N LYS A 131 7.85 -5.47 10.25
CA LYS A 131 9.03 -4.95 10.98
C LYS A 131 9.63 -3.71 10.34
N SER A 132 9.60 -3.62 9.01
CA SER A 132 10.30 -2.58 8.26
C SER A 132 9.51 -1.29 8.07
N VAL A 133 8.20 -1.32 8.27
CA VAL A 133 7.37 -0.12 8.11
C VAL A 133 7.50 0.79 9.33
N ILE A 134 7.26 2.08 9.12
CA ILE A 134 7.23 3.04 10.21
C ILE A 134 6.24 2.59 11.31
N LYS A 135 6.64 2.76 12.55
CA LYS A 135 5.99 2.15 13.71
C LYS A 135 4.47 2.40 13.80
N PHE A 136 4.01 3.63 13.50
CA PHE A 136 2.59 3.97 13.66
C PHE A 136 1.68 3.29 12.62
N LYS A 137 2.23 2.62 11.60
CA LYS A 137 1.48 1.86 10.60
C LYS A 137 1.43 0.36 10.89
N ARG A 138 2.22 -0.14 11.85
CA ARG A 138 2.36 -1.58 12.08
C ARG A 138 1.04 -2.29 12.39
N LYS A 139 0.19 -1.68 13.22
CA LYS A 139 -1.10 -2.29 13.58
C LYS A 139 -2.01 -2.47 12.37
N VAL A 140 -2.03 -1.50 11.47
CA VAL A 140 -2.82 -1.59 10.25
C VAL A 140 -2.28 -2.71 9.38
N TYR A 141 -0.96 -2.83 9.25
CA TYR A 141 -0.34 -3.90 8.47
C TYR A 141 -0.70 -5.28 9.04
N GLU A 142 -0.62 -5.44 10.36
CA GLU A 142 -1.01 -6.68 11.02
C GLU A 142 -2.49 -7.01 10.77
N SER A 143 -3.37 -6.03 10.93
CA SER A 143 -4.80 -6.21 10.73
C SER A 143 -5.16 -6.59 9.30
N ILE A 144 -4.58 -5.91 8.32
CA ILE A 144 -4.93 -6.18 6.93
C ILE A 144 -4.35 -7.51 6.44
N LEU A 145 -3.15 -7.87 6.85
CA LEU A 145 -2.57 -9.16 6.50
C LEU A 145 -3.35 -10.31 7.15
N ASP A 146 -3.88 -10.09 8.35
CA ASP A 146 -4.76 -11.05 9.00
C ASP A 146 -6.09 -11.19 8.23
N GLU A 147 -6.69 -10.08 7.84
CA GLU A 147 -7.94 -10.08 7.06
C GLU A 147 -7.76 -10.83 5.73
N PHE A 148 -6.61 -10.68 5.07
CA PHE A 148 -6.33 -11.33 3.79
C PHE A 148 -5.73 -12.73 3.91
N SER A 149 -5.57 -13.24 5.14
CA SER A 149 -4.87 -14.52 5.36
C SER A 149 -5.50 -15.69 4.64
N GLU A 150 -6.83 -15.79 4.60
CA GLU A 150 -7.52 -16.87 3.88
C GLU A 150 -7.23 -16.85 2.38
N THR A 151 -7.27 -15.67 1.78
CA THR A 151 -6.99 -15.50 0.36
C THR A 151 -5.54 -15.87 0.05
N LEU A 152 -4.61 -15.46 0.91
CA LEU A 152 -3.19 -15.81 0.77
C LEU A 152 -2.97 -17.32 0.91
N GLU A 153 -3.65 -17.96 1.85
CA GLU A 153 -3.57 -19.41 2.03
C GLU A 153 -4.06 -20.17 0.79
N ARG A 154 -5.14 -19.70 0.16
CA ARG A 154 -5.66 -20.31 -1.07
C ARG A 154 -4.65 -20.24 -2.22
N LEU A 155 -3.87 -19.17 -2.29
CA LEU A 155 -2.82 -19.04 -3.31
C LEU A 155 -1.71 -20.08 -3.12
N GLU A 156 -1.42 -20.43 -1.86
CA GLU A 156 -0.37 -21.41 -1.54
C GLU A 156 -0.72 -22.80 -2.07
N TYR A 157 -2.01 -23.14 -2.17
CA TYR A 157 -2.47 -24.46 -2.58
C TYR A 157 -2.86 -24.56 -4.06
N ASN A 158 -2.72 -23.51 -4.82
CA ASN A 158 -3.05 -23.51 -6.26
C ASN A 158 -1.79 -23.60 -7.12
#